data_6d6def09b55d10a2bb8a8ef0d9a0a957
#
_entry.id   6d6def09b55d10a2bb8a8ef0d9a0a957
#
_cell.length_a   1.000
_cell.length_b   1.000
_cell.length_c   1.000
_cell.angle_alpha   90.00
_cell.angle_beta   90.00
_cell.angle_gamma   90.00
#
_symmetry.space_group_name_H-M   'P 1'
#
loop_
_entity.id
_entity.type
_entity.pdbx_description
1 polymer ?
#
loop_
_entity_poly.entity_id
_entity_poly.type
_entity_poly.pdbx_seq_one_letter_code
_entity_poly.pdbx_strand_id
1 'polypeptide(L)'
;MRYEPIKKSLGRFFAGSLFLRKTLYFLLDLLLLRTWHVKKALRKISKQFPQVAYVLDAGSGFGQYTWRMSRMNKNWIIKAIDINEEQIDDCNSFFRKTGLADRVAFQKEDLTNLNILNFYNLILSVDVMEHIEEDVQVFHNFYKALKDDGILLISTPSDKGGSDVHGEHEESFIDEHVRDGYSIKDITEKLSGAGFRTVEAVYTYGKPGNISWRLSMKYPIKMLNISYLFFLFLPFYYLIFFPVSVILNIFDLILSHKTGTGLLVTARK
;
A
#
# COMPACT_ATOMS: atom_id res chain seq x y z
N MET A 1 1.74 -15.58 16.28
CA MET A 1 0.52 -14.73 16.20
C MET A 1 0.38 -14.31 14.77
N ARG A 2 -0.63 -14.79 14.08
CA ARG A 2 -0.85 -14.46 12.67
C ARG A 2 -1.20 -12.96 12.55
N TYR A 3 -0.63 -12.25 11.58
CA TYR A 3 -0.83 -10.80 11.37
C TYR A 3 -2.30 -10.42 11.09
N GLU A 4 -3.05 -11.30 10.45
CA GLU A 4 -4.45 -11.13 10.09
C GLU A 4 -5.43 -10.91 11.28
N PRO A 5 -5.36 -11.67 12.39
CA PRO A 5 -6.26 -11.43 13.52
C PRO A 5 -6.07 -10.05 14.14
N ILE A 6 -4.83 -9.52 14.09
CA ILE A 6 -4.55 -8.16 14.57
C ILE A 6 -5.17 -7.12 13.64
N LYS A 7 -5.06 -7.29 12.32
CA LYS A 7 -5.72 -6.39 11.34
C LYS A 7 -7.24 -6.36 11.54
N LYS A 8 -7.88 -7.54 11.65
CA LYS A 8 -9.35 -7.64 11.84
C LYS A 8 -9.80 -7.07 13.19
N SER A 9 -9.05 -7.33 14.25
CA SER A 9 -9.34 -6.81 15.59
C SER A 9 -9.16 -5.29 15.66
N LEU A 10 -8.06 -4.76 15.11
CA LEU A 10 -7.83 -3.32 15.00
C LEU A 10 -8.88 -2.65 14.11
N GLY A 11 -9.22 -3.23 12.96
CA GLY A 11 -10.26 -2.70 12.07
C GLY A 11 -11.58 -2.48 12.80
N ARG A 12 -12.07 -3.47 13.52
CA ARG A 12 -13.31 -3.38 14.31
C ARG A 12 -13.23 -2.36 15.44
N PHE A 13 -12.11 -2.29 16.16
CA PHE A 13 -11.93 -1.31 17.24
C PHE A 13 -11.93 0.12 16.73
N PHE A 14 -11.34 0.36 15.56
CA PHE A 14 -11.24 1.71 14.96
C PHE A 14 -12.45 2.08 14.08
N ALA A 15 -13.31 1.13 13.67
CA ALA A 15 -14.47 1.38 12.83
C ALA A 15 -15.52 2.28 13.49
N GLY A 16 -15.68 2.19 14.81
CA GLY A 16 -16.73 2.92 15.55
C GLY A 16 -16.52 4.44 15.68
N SER A 17 -15.29 4.96 15.54
CA SER A 17 -14.96 6.35 15.81
C SER A 17 -14.19 7.01 14.67
N LEU A 18 -14.71 8.15 14.19
CA LEU A 18 -14.02 8.98 13.20
C LEU A 18 -12.63 9.44 13.66
N PHE A 19 -12.52 9.79 14.94
CA PHE A 19 -11.25 10.22 15.51
C PHE A 19 -10.24 9.09 15.54
N LEU A 20 -10.61 7.93 16.06
CA LEU A 20 -9.73 6.77 16.14
C LEU A 20 -9.28 6.32 14.74
N ARG A 21 -10.17 6.31 13.74
CA ARG A 21 -9.80 5.93 12.38
C ARG A 21 -8.84 6.91 11.72
N LYS A 22 -9.05 8.21 11.89
CA LYS A 22 -8.10 9.24 11.42
C LYS A 22 -6.74 9.10 12.12
N THR A 23 -6.76 8.81 13.42
CA THR A 23 -5.53 8.55 14.19
C THR A 23 -4.81 7.31 13.67
N LEU A 24 -5.54 6.21 13.39
CA LEU A 24 -4.97 5.01 12.76
C LEU A 24 -4.30 5.35 11.43
N TYR A 25 -4.99 6.07 10.53
CA TYR A 25 -4.40 6.47 9.26
C TYR A 25 -3.15 7.31 9.44
N PHE A 26 -3.15 8.23 10.41
CA PHE A 26 -1.97 9.03 10.73
C PHE A 26 -0.81 8.16 11.23
N LEU A 27 -1.07 7.20 12.11
CA LEU A 27 -0.05 6.28 12.62
C LEU A 27 0.50 5.37 11.52
N LEU A 28 -0.35 4.81 10.66
CA LEU A 28 0.09 4.03 9.51
C LEU A 28 0.94 4.86 8.55
N ASP A 29 0.53 6.11 8.30
CA ASP A 29 1.29 7.05 7.49
C ASP A 29 2.64 7.43 8.08
N LEU A 30 2.76 7.40 9.39
CA LEU A 30 3.99 7.73 10.10
C LEU A 30 4.93 6.54 10.21
N LEU A 31 4.39 5.36 10.53
CA LEU A 31 5.18 4.17 10.86
C LEU A 31 5.60 3.38 9.62
N LEU A 32 4.76 3.35 8.57
CA LEU A 32 5.01 2.51 7.40
C LEU A 32 5.83 3.26 6.34
N LEU A 33 7.08 2.86 6.14
CA LEU A 33 7.98 3.46 5.16
C LEU A 33 7.41 3.39 3.72
N ARG A 34 6.70 2.30 3.35
CA ARG A 34 6.03 2.23 2.03
C ARG A 34 5.08 3.40 1.79
N THR A 35 4.37 3.85 2.84
CA THR A 35 3.49 5.01 2.73
C THR A 35 4.26 6.29 2.38
N TRP A 36 5.49 6.43 2.85
CA TRP A 36 6.35 7.56 2.53
C TRP A 36 6.75 7.54 1.05
N HIS A 37 7.14 6.37 0.50
CA HIS A 37 7.47 6.21 -0.92
C HIS A 37 6.24 6.45 -1.80
N VAL A 38 5.10 5.81 -1.50
CA VAL A 38 3.84 6.01 -2.24
C VAL A 38 3.40 7.48 -2.19
N LYS A 39 3.48 8.13 -1.02
CA LYS A 39 3.14 9.55 -0.86
C LYS A 39 4.06 10.47 -1.68
N LYS A 40 5.36 10.17 -1.75
CA LYS A 40 6.32 10.92 -2.59
C LYS A 40 5.95 10.80 -4.06
N ALA A 41 5.64 9.58 -4.54
CA ALA A 41 5.22 9.33 -5.91
C ALA A 41 3.88 10.00 -6.22
N LEU A 42 2.86 9.82 -5.37
CA LEU A 42 1.56 10.46 -5.53
C LEU A 42 1.66 11.99 -5.58
N ARG A 43 2.52 12.62 -4.79
CA ARG A 43 2.75 14.08 -4.85
C ARG A 43 3.35 14.52 -6.20
N LYS A 44 4.23 13.71 -6.80
CA LYS A 44 4.77 13.98 -8.15
C LYS A 44 3.68 13.82 -9.21
N ILE A 45 2.86 12.75 -9.10
CA ILE A 45 1.77 12.45 -10.03
C ILE A 45 0.64 13.48 -9.91
N SER A 46 0.29 13.92 -8.70
CA SER A 46 -0.82 14.88 -8.50
C SER A 46 -0.60 16.23 -9.20
N LYS A 47 0.65 16.62 -9.41
CA LYS A 47 1.00 17.82 -10.18
C LYS A 47 0.68 17.69 -11.67
N GLN A 48 0.57 16.47 -12.20
CA GLN A 48 0.24 16.22 -13.60
C GLN A 48 -1.28 16.26 -13.83
N PHE A 49 -2.06 16.05 -12.77
CA PHE A 49 -3.53 16.08 -12.79
C PHE A 49 -4.09 17.13 -11.81
N PRO A 50 -3.83 18.44 -12.05
CA PRO A 50 -4.28 19.50 -11.12
C PRO A 50 -5.79 19.75 -11.18
N GLN A 51 -6.43 19.37 -12.27
CA GLN A 51 -7.87 19.50 -12.49
C GLN A 51 -8.61 18.24 -12.03
N VAL A 52 -9.86 18.09 -12.46
CA VAL A 52 -10.66 16.89 -12.20
C VAL A 52 -9.98 15.68 -12.83
N ALA A 53 -9.72 14.68 -11.99
CA ALA A 53 -9.17 13.41 -12.42
C ALA A 53 -9.92 12.25 -11.76
N TYR A 54 -10.12 11.19 -12.54
CA TYR A 54 -10.71 9.94 -12.06
C TYR A 54 -9.60 9.01 -11.61
N VAL A 55 -9.69 8.55 -10.36
CA VAL A 55 -8.66 7.75 -9.71
C VAL A 55 -9.27 6.44 -9.23
N LEU A 56 -8.57 5.34 -9.46
CA LEU A 56 -8.88 4.03 -8.91
C LEU A 56 -7.90 3.70 -7.78
N ASP A 57 -8.42 3.33 -6.61
CA ASP A 57 -7.67 2.67 -5.54
C ASP A 57 -8.00 1.17 -5.62
N ALA A 58 -7.09 0.40 -6.20
CA ALA A 58 -7.28 -1.01 -6.52
C ALA A 58 -6.75 -1.89 -5.39
N GLY A 59 -7.65 -2.55 -4.65
CA GLY A 59 -7.36 -3.24 -3.40
C GLY A 59 -7.26 -2.25 -2.23
N SER A 60 -8.33 -1.49 -2.01
CA SER A 60 -8.32 -0.33 -1.11
C SER A 60 -8.23 -0.69 0.37
N GLY A 61 -8.55 -1.94 0.74
CA GLY A 61 -8.57 -2.40 2.13
C GLY A 61 -9.34 -1.45 3.05
N PHE A 62 -8.69 -0.98 4.11
CA PHE A 62 -9.29 -0.03 5.07
C PHE A 62 -9.40 1.41 4.57
N GLY A 63 -9.08 1.71 3.30
CA GLY A 63 -9.21 3.04 2.71
C GLY A 63 -8.14 4.06 3.14
N GLN A 64 -6.99 3.63 3.63
CA GLN A 64 -5.90 4.51 4.04
C GLN A 64 -5.41 5.38 2.87
N TYR A 65 -5.13 4.76 1.73
CA TYR A 65 -4.65 5.48 0.54
C TYR A 65 -5.75 6.30 -0.11
N THR A 66 -6.99 5.80 -0.15
CA THR A 66 -8.17 6.57 -0.57
C THR A 66 -8.32 7.85 0.26
N TRP A 67 -8.22 7.75 1.60
CA TRP A 67 -8.22 8.91 2.49
C TRP A 67 -7.08 9.89 2.17
N ARG A 68 -5.88 9.37 1.96
CA ARG A 68 -4.71 10.16 1.58
C ARG A 68 -4.94 10.92 0.28
N MET A 69 -5.35 10.23 -0.78
CA MET A 69 -5.59 10.81 -2.10
C MET A 69 -6.70 11.86 -2.06
N SER A 70 -7.79 11.59 -1.34
CA SER A 70 -8.88 12.54 -1.18
C SER A 70 -8.49 13.85 -0.50
N ARG A 71 -7.48 13.81 0.37
CA ARG A 71 -6.94 14.99 1.05
C ARG A 71 -5.82 15.68 0.28
N MET A 72 -5.16 14.96 -0.60
CA MET A 72 -4.05 15.48 -1.42
C MET A 72 -4.57 16.37 -2.54
N ASN A 73 -5.66 15.98 -3.20
CA ASN A 73 -6.29 16.76 -4.24
C ASN A 73 -7.83 16.70 -4.11
N LYS A 74 -8.44 17.88 -3.92
CA LYS A 74 -9.89 18.00 -3.73
C LYS A 74 -10.68 17.79 -5.04
N ASN A 75 -10.03 17.89 -6.18
CA ASN A 75 -10.65 17.74 -7.49
C ASN A 75 -10.67 16.27 -7.97
N TRP A 76 -10.03 15.36 -7.24
CA TRP A 76 -10.03 13.95 -7.60
C TRP A 76 -11.35 13.27 -7.21
N ILE A 77 -11.89 12.53 -8.19
CA ILE A 77 -13.04 11.63 -7.99
C ILE A 77 -12.45 10.23 -7.89
N ILE A 78 -12.64 9.59 -6.74
CA ILE A 78 -11.95 8.35 -6.39
C ILE A 78 -12.96 7.21 -6.29
N LYS A 79 -12.78 6.18 -7.09
CA LYS A 79 -13.39 4.87 -6.90
C LYS A 79 -12.36 3.99 -6.18
N ALA A 80 -12.77 3.36 -5.11
CA ALA A 80 -11.97 2.42 -4.35
C ALA A 80 -12.63 1.05 -4.42
N ILE A 81 -11.87 0.02 -4.76
CA ILE A 81 -12.40 -1.34 -4.91
C ILE A 81 -11.64 -2.34 -4.07
N ASP A 82 -12.36 -3.31 -3.53
CA ASP A 82 -11.83 -4.43 -2.78
C ASP A 82 -12.77 -5.62 -2.90
N ILE A 83 -12.29 -6.83 -2.60
CA ILE A 83 -13.13 -8.04 -2.56
C ILE A 83 -13.86 -8.19 -1.22
N ASN A 84 -13.39 -7.52 -0.17
CA ASN A 84 -13.92 -7.63 1.18
C ASN A 84 -15.10 -6.67 1.41
N GLU A 85 -16.31 -7.23 1.40
CA GLU A 85 -17.57 -6.48 1.54
C GLU A 85 -17.70 -5.74 2.88
N GLU A 86 -17.27 -6.36 3.99
CA GLU A 86 -17.31 -5.73 5.32
C GLU A 86 -16.43 -4.46 5.37
N GLN A 87 -15.25 -4.50 4.74
CA GLN A 87 -14.36 -3.34 4.65
C GLN A 87 -14.94 -2.24 3.75
N ILE A 88 -15.58 -2.61 2.65
CA ILE A 88 -16.24 -1.67 1.73
C ILE A 88 -17.36 -0.91 2.44
N ASP A 89 -18.24 -1.60 3.17
CA ASP A 89 -19.36 -0.99 3.88
C ASP A 89 -18.88 -0.05 4.98
N ASP A 90 -17.87 -0.49 5.75
CA ASP A 90 -17.25 0.31 6.79
C ASP A 90 -16.57 1.57 6.22
N CYS A 91 -15.85 1.44 5.09
CA CYS A 91 -15.26 2.56 4.38
C CYS A 91 -16.33 3.55 3.88
N ASN A 92 -17.38 3.08 3.22
CA ASN A 92 -18.47 3.93 2.76
C ASN A 92 -19.13 4.69 3.92
N SER A 93 -19.36 4.02 5.06
CA SER A 93 -19.88 4.67 6.27
C SER A 93 -18.95 5.78 6.77
N PHE A 94 -17.64 5.49 6.86
CA PHE A 94 -16.64 6.47 7.30
C PHE A 94 -16.56 7.68 6.35
N PHE A 95 -16.48 7.45 5.05
CA PHE A 95 -16.33 8.53 4.07
C PHE A 95 -17.61 9.39 3.97
N ARG A 96 -18.79 8.81 4.17
CA ARG A 96 -20.05 9.55 4.31
C ARG A 96 -20.01 10.48 5.53
N LYS A 97 -19.60 9.97 6.69
CA LYS A 97 -19.48 10.76 7.93
C LYS A 97 -18.43 11.87 7.84
N THR A 98 -17.47 11.76 6.93
CA THR A 98 -16.45 12.80 6.69
C THR A 98 -16.83 13.82 5.62
N GLY A 99 -18.02 13.70 5.01
CA GLY A 99 -18.50 14.59 3.94
C GLY A 99 -17.77 14.41 2.61
N LEU A 100 -17.26 13.22 2.33
CA LEU A 100 -16.49 12.91 1.11
C LEU A 100 -17.25 12.00 0.12
N ALA A 101 -18.47 11.58 0.47
CA ALA A 101 -19.26 10.61 -0.32
C ALA A 101 -19.58 11.09 -1.75
N ASP A 102 -19.61 12.42 -1.99
CA ASP A 102 -19.89 12.97 -3.33
C ASP A 102 -18.77 12.70 -4.34
N ARG A 103 -17.56 12.38 -3.88
CA ARG A 103 -16.40 12.19 -4.74
C ARG A 103 -15.54 10.98 -4.41
N VAL A 104 -15.92 10.19 -3.40
CA VAL A 104 -15.26 8.96 -3.00
C VAL A 104 -16.32 7.88 -2.80
N ALA A 105 -16.19 6.79 -3.54
CA ALA A 105 -17.09 5.63 -3.44
C ALA A 105 -16.27 4.34 -3.34
N PHE A 106 -16.68 3.45 -2.44
CA PHE A 106 -16.12 2.10 -2.32
C PHE A 106 -17.10 1.09 -2.90
N GLN A 107 -16.59 0.15 -3.68
CA GLN A 107 -17.37 -0.90 -4.30
C GLN A 107 -16.66 -2.25 -4.20
N LYS A 108 -17.44 -3.32 -3.99
CA LYS A 108 -16.95 -4.68 -4.09
C LYS A 108 -16.74 -5.03 -5.55
N GLU A 109 -15.50 -5.28 -5.93
CA GLU A 109 -15.16 -5.64 -7.31
C GLU A 109 -13.85 -6.44 -7.32
N ASP A 110 -13.79 -7.44 -8.19
CA ASP A 110 -12.62 -8.28 -8.40
C ASP A 110 -11.77 -7.68 -9.54
N LEU A 111 -10.50 -7.46 -9.28
CA LEU A 111 -9.55 -6.89 -10.24
C LEU A 111 -9.34 -7.77 -11.47
N THR A 112 -9.49 -9.09 -11.33
CA THR A 112 -9.38 -10.04 -12.45
C THR A 112 -10.51 -9.88 -13.45
N ASN A 113 -11.66 -9.37 -13.00
CA ASN A 113 -12.87 -9.15 -13.79
C ASN A 113 -13.16 -7.67 -14.09
N LEU A 114 -12.21 -6.78 -13.82
CA LEU A 114 -12.37 -5.34 -14.04
C LEU A 114 -12.58 -5.02 -15.53
N ASN A 115 -13.81 -4.64 -15.91
CA ASN A 115 -14.19 -4.35 -17.28
C ASN A 115 -14.52 -2.86 -17.46
N ILE A 116 -13.52 -2.01 -17.35
CA ILE A 116 -13.63 -0.55 -17.53
C ILE A 116 -12.64 -0.14 -18.62
N LEU A 117 -13.05 0.76 -19.50
CA LEU A 117 -12.24 1.20 -20.63
C LEU A 117 -12.01 2.72 -20.58
N ASN A 118 -10.75 3.14 -20.72
CA ASN A 118 -10.34 4.54 -20.92
C ASN A 118 -10.99 5.54 -19.94
N PHE A 119 -11.01 5.21 -18.66
CA PHE A 119 -11.74 6.00 -17.68
C PHE A 119 -10.83 6.67 -16.65
N TYR A 120 -9.81 5.97 -16.13
CA TYR A 120 -9.00 6.47 -15.04
C TYR A 120 -7.76 7.23 -15.53
N ASN A 121 -7.44 8.32 -14.84
CA ASN A 121 -6.20 9.07 -15.04
C ASN A 121 -5.06 8.47 -14.21
N LEU A 122 -5.42 7.85 -13.06
CA LEU A 122 -4.49 7.21 -12.13
C LEU A 122 -5.12 5.94 -11.58
N ILE A 123 -4.36 4.87 -11.56
CA ILE A 123 -4.66 3.65 -10.77
C ILE A 123 -3.56 3.50 -9.74
N LEU A 124 -3.94 3.32 -8.48
CA LEU A 124 -3.05 2.99 -7.37
C LEU A 124 -3.33 1.57 -6.91
N SER A 125 -2.29 0.76 -6.72
CA SER A 125 -2.38 -0.58 -6.13
C SER A 125 -1.24 -0.75 -5.13
N VAL A 126 -1.56 -1.03 -3.86
CA VAL A 126 -0.56 -1.14 -2.78
C VAL A 126 -0.77 -2.40 -1.98
N ASP A 127 0.22 -3.29 -2.00
CA ASP A 127 0.20 -4.61 -1.36
C ASP A 127 -1.04 -5.43 -1.75
N VAL A 128 -1.24 -5.61 -3.05
CA VAL A 128 -2.36 -6.34 -3.64
C VAL A 128 -1.89 -7.38 -4.65
N MET A 129 -0.95 -7.01 -5.53
CA MET A 129 -0.57 -7.84 -6.68
C MET A 129 0.12 -9.14 -6.27
N GLU A 130 0.74 -9.18 -5.10
CA GLU A 130 1.35 -10.39 -4.52
C GLU A 130 0.33 -11.44 -4.09
N HIS A 131 -0.95 -11.07 -3.96
CA HIS A 131 -2.05 -11.95 -3.57
C HIS A 131 -2.86 -12.50 -4.75
N ILE A 132 -2.60 -12.05 -5.99
CA ILE A 132 -3.39 -12.39 -7.17
C ILE A 132 -2.59 -13.31 -8.08
N GLU A 133 -3.08 -14.53 -8.33
CA GLU A 133 -2.43 -15.48 -9.23
C GLU A 133 -2.43 -14.98 -10.68
N GLU A 134 -3.55 -14.45 -11.14
CA GLU A 134 -3.77 -13.95 -12.50
C GLU A 134 -3.30 -12.49 -12.65
N ASP A 135 -2.14 -12.14 -12.12
CA ASP A 135 -1.60 -10.77 -12.12
C ASP A 135 -1.47 -10.17 -13.52
N VAL A 136 -1.08 -10.97 -14.52
CA VAL A 136 -0.98 -10.53 -15.92
C VAL A 136 -2.35 -10.07 -16.44
N GLN A 137 -3.43 -10.80 -16.11
CA GLN A 137 -4.79 -10.39 -16.45
C GLN A 137 -5.16 -9.05 -15.81
N VAL A 138 -4.80 -8.87 -14.53
CA VAL A 138 -5.04 -7.60 -13.83
C VAL A 138 -4.24 -6.46 -14.46
N PHE A 139 -2.99 -6.67 -14.87
CA PHE A 139 -2.21 -5.64 -15.57
C PHE A 139 -2.85 -5.25 -16.91
N HIS A 140 -3.38 -6.22 -17.68
CA HIS A 140 -4.15 -5.92 -18.89
C HIS A 140 -5.43 -5.13 -18.59
N ASN A 141 -6.15 -5.48 -17.51
CA ASN A 141 -7.34 -4.77 -17.09
C ASN A 141 -7.01 -3.33 -16.68
N PHE A 142 -5.92 -3.11 -15.94
CA PHE A 142 -5.46 -1.77 -15.58
C PHE A 142 -5.09 -0.94 -16.81
N TYR A 143 -4.36 -1.55 -17.78
CA TYR A 143 -4.04 -0.89 -19.03
C TYR A 143 -5.29 -0.44 -19.78
N LYS A 144 -6.30 -1.31 -19.93
CA LYS A 144 -7.57 -0.98 -20.59
C LYS A 144 -8.33 0.12 -19.85
N ALA A 145 -8.34 0.07 -18.50
CA ALA A 145 -9.08 1.00 -17.66
C ALA A 145 -8.47 2.40 -17.62
N LEU A 146 -7.16 2.53 -17.85
CA LEU A 146 -6.48 3.81 -17.92
C LEU A 146 -6.81 4.56 -19.22
N LYS A 147 -6.94 5.88 -19.12
CA LYS A 147 -6.92 6.80 -20.26
C LYS A 147 -5.55 6.82 -20.91
N ASP A 148 -5.48 7.34 -22.14
CA ASP A 148 -4.21 7.66 -22.76
C ASP A 148 -3.42 8.61 -21.86
N ASP A 149 -2.10 8.38 -21.73
CA ASP A 149 -1.21 9.05 -20.76
C ASP A 149 -1.57 8.83 -19.27
N GLY A 150 -2.51 7.93 -18.99
CA GLY A 150 -2.84 7.51 -17.62
C GLY A 150 -1.68 6.80 -16.92
N ILE A 151 -1.67 6.88 -15.61
CA ILE A 151 -0.57 6.37 -14.78
C ILE A 151 -1.08 5.22 -13.90
N LEU A 152 -0.31 4.13 -13.89
CA LEU A 152 -0.41 3.06 -12.90
C LEU A 152 0.72 3.22 -11.88
N LEU A 153 0.38 3.28 -10.60
CA LEU A 153 1.34 3.28 -9.49
C LEU A 153 1.12 2.02 -8.65
N ILE A 154 2.13 1.18 -8.58
CA ILE A 154 2.12 -0.05 -7.78
C ILE A 154 3.17 0.05 -6.68
N SER A 155 2.82 -0.38 -5.47
CA SER A 155 3.77 -0.70 -4.40
C SER A 155 3.54 -2.15 -3.97
N THR A 156 4.58 -2.97 -4.02
CA THR A 156 4.51 -4.42 -3.76
C THR A 156 5.83 -4.91 -3.15
N PRO A 157 5.87 -6.05 -2.48
CA PRO A 157 7.11 -6.70 -2.10
C PRO A 157 8.01 -6.99 -3.30
N SER A 158 9.33 -7.01 -3.09
CA SER A 158 10.30 -7.45 -4.07
C SER A 158 10.71 -8.90 -3.83
N ASP A 159 11.29 -9.52 -4.86
CA ASP A 159 11.93 -10.85 -4.80
C ASP A 159 13.18 -10.91 -3.90
N LYS A 160 13.64 -9.77 -3.36
CA LYS A 160 14.85 -9.65 -2.52
C LYS A 160 14.57 -9.67 -1.03
N GLY A 161 13.32 -9.75 -0.62
CA GLY A 161 12.95 -9.71 0.77
C GLY A 161 11.50 -10.06 0.97
N GLY A 162 11.14 -11.23 0.54
CA GLY A 162 9.97 -11.90 1.06
C GLY A 162 9.97 -11.87 2.58
N SER A 163 8.99 -12.42 3.21
CA SER A 163 9.02 -12.73 4.63
C SER A 163 10.46 -13.06 5.03
N ASP A 164 11.02 -12.41 6.02
CA ASP A 164 12.39 -12.62 6.60
C ASP A 164 12.66 -14.12 7.00
N VAL A 165 12.14 -15.05 6.20
CA VAL A 165 12.14 -16.49 6.34
C VAL A 165 13.28 -17.01 5.50
N HIS A 166 14.46 -17.10 6.12
CA HIS A 166 15.63 -17.75 5.56
C HIS A 166 15.91 -19.14 6.18
N GLY A 167 14.87 -19.83 6.67
CA GLY A 167 14.99 -21.16 7.24
C GLY A 167 13.88 -22.08 6.78
N GLU A 168 14.21 -23.31 6.42
CA GLU A 168 13.27 -24.38 5.98
C GLU A 168 12.16 -24.72 7.00
N HIS A 169 12.08 -24.03 8.15
CA HIS A 169 11.13 -24.27 9.24
C HIS A 169 10.48 -23.01 9.83
N GLU A 170 10.70 -21.80 9.27
CA GLU A 170 9.95 -20.61 9.71
C GLU A 170 8.78 -20.38 8.75
N GLU A 171 7.55 -20.57 9.23
CA GLU A 171 6.33 -20.22 8.50
C GLU A 171 6.34 -18.73 8.15
N SER A 172 6.00 -18.41 6.90
CA SER A 172 5.84 -17.03 6.42
C SER A 172 4.94 -16.25 7.38
N PHE A 173 5.32 -15.02 7.73
CA PHE A 173 4.48 -14.12 8.51
C PHE A 173 3.15 -13.80 7.82
N ILE A 174 3.01 -14.14 6.53
CA ILE A 174 1.89 -13.82 5.66
C ILE A 174 1.55 -15.05 4.82
N ASP A 175 0.66 -15.89 5.33
CA ASP A 175 0.18 -17.13 4.69
C ASP A 175 -0.65 -16.90 3.40
N GLU A 176 -0.89 -15.64 2.98
CA GLU A 176 -1.80 -15.29 1.88
C GLU A 176 -1.10 -14.85 0.60
N HIS A 177 0.23 -14.80 0.58
CA HIS A 177 0.97 -14.45 -0.63
C HIS A 177 1.03 -15.64 -1.59
N VAL A 178 0.57 -15.47 -2.82
CA VAL A 178 0.76 -16.47 -3.90
C VAL A 178 2.16 -16.37 -4.51
N ARG A 179 2.91 -15.30 -4.18
CA ARG A 179 4.32 -15.08 -4.57
C ARG A 179 5.07 -14.27 -3.54
N ASP A 180 6.38 -14.50 -3.42
CA ASP A 180 7.25 -13.78 -2.47
C ASP A 180 7.44 -12.29 -2.82
N GLY A 181 7.04 -11.88 -4.01
CA GLY A 181 7.16 -10.53 -4.56
C GLY A 181 7.64 -10.57 -6.01
N TYR A 182 8.00 -9.40 -6.56
CA TYR A 182 8.43 -9.25 -7.95
C TYR A 182 9.89 -8.85 -8.04
N SER A 183 10.60 -9.39 -9.07
CA SER A 183 11.82 -8.74 -9.52
C SER A 183 11.49 -7.54 -10.41
N ILE A 184 12.42 -6.57 -10.53
CA ILE A 184 12.26 -5.45 -11.46
C ILE A 184 12.06 -5.96 -12.89
N LYS A 185 12.80 -7.00 -13.28
CA LYS A 185 12.70 -7.60 -14.62
C LYS A 185 11.30 -8.19 -14.85
N ASP A 186 10.82 -9.05 -13.94
CA ASP A 186 9.53 -9.73 -14.07
C ASP A 186 8.37 -8.73 -14.18
N ILE A 187 8.27 -7.76 -13.25
CA ILE A 187 7.17 -6.79 -13.28
C ILE A 187 7.24 -5.88 -14.51
N THR A 188 8.45 -5.53 -14.98
CA THR A 188 8.63 -4.73 -16.18
C THR A 188 8.19 -5.50 -17.43
N GLU A 189 8.57 -6.76 -17.56
CA GLU A 189 8.16 -7.62 -18.69
C GLU A 189 6.64 -7.80 -18.72
N LYS A 190 6.01 -8.10 -17.58
CA LYS A 190 4.55 -8.26 -17.47
C LYS A 190 3.79 -6.97 -17.83
N LEU A 191 4.21 -5.82 -17.30
CA LEU A 191 3.58 -4.54 -17.61
C LEU A 191 3.79 -4.13 -19.07
N SER A 192 4.99 -4.30 -19.61
CA SER A 192 5.26 -4.04 -21.02
C SER A 192 4.44 -4.96 -21.92
N GLY A 193 4.32 -6.24 -21.58
CA GLY A 193 3.45 -7.20 -22.25
C GLY A 193 1.96 -6.85 -22.18
N ALA A 194 1.52 -6.17 -21.12
CA ALA A 194 0.16 -5.64 -21.00
C ALA A 194 -0.09 -4.38 -21.84
N GLY A 195 0.95 -3.75 -22.42
CA GLY A 195 0.86 -2.61 -23.32
C GLY A 195 1.41 -1.29 -22.77
N PHE A 196 1.90 -1.24 -21.52
CA PHE A 196 2.47 -0.02 -20.96
C PHE A 196 3.75 0.38 -21.71
N ARG A 197 3.83 1.68 -22.11
CA ARG A 197 4.95 2.20 -22.90
C ARG A 197 6.20 2.47 -22.08
N THR A 198 6.01 2.93 -20.84
CA THR A 198 7.10 3.28 -19.94
C THR A 198 6.85 2.62 -18.60
N VAL A 199 7.83 1.85 -18.12
CA VAL A 199 7.78 1.21 -16.80
C VAL A 199 9.03 1.61 -16.04
N GLU A 200 8.87 2.37 -14.98
CA GLU A 200 9.92 2.76 -14.03
C GLU A 200 9.72 1.99 -12.73
N ALA A 201 10.59 1.04 -12.45
CA ALA A 201 10.57 0.25 -11.22
C ALA A 201 11.81 0.57 -10.38
N VAL A 202 11.61 0.87 -9.10
CA VAL A 202 12.69 1.16 -8.15
C VAL A 202 12.53 0.34 -6.89
N TYR A 203 13.66 -0.13 -6.34
CA TYR A 203 13.66 -0.75 -5.03
C TYR A 203 13.38 0.27 -3.94
N THR A 204 12.57 -0.12 -2.96
CA THR A 204 12.33 0.55 -1.70
C THR A 204 12.77 -0.34 -0.55
N TYR A 205 12.82 0.17 0.67
CA TYR A 205 13.35 -0.60 1.80
C TYR A 205 14.75 -1.14 1.51
N GLY A 206 15.65 -0.27 1.10
CA GLY A 206 17.08 -0.58 1.03
C GLY A 206 17.68 -0.82 2.42
N LYS A 207 18.99 -0.73 2.55
CA LYS A 207 19.65 -0.97 3.86
C LYS A 207 19.08 -0.10 4.99
N PRO A 208 18.92 1.24 4.83
CA PRO A 208 18.34 2.07 5.89
C PRO A 208 16.89 1.69 6.22
N GLY A 209 16.06 1.49 5.21
CA GLY A 209 14.65 1.13 5.38
C GLY A 209 14.46 -0.22 6.04
N ASN A 210 15.29 -1.20 5.71
CA ASN A 210 15.26 -2.51 6.34
C ASN A 210 15.64 -2.42 7.84
N ILE A 211 16.67 -1.65 8.20
CA ILE A 211 17.03 -1.41 9.61
C ILE A 211 15.88 -0.69 10.33
N SER A 212 15.31 0.34 9.71
CA SER A 212 14.17 1.06 10.27
C SER A 212 12.98 0.12 10.53
N TRP A 213 12.62 -0.72 9.56
CA TRP A 213 11.54 -1.69 9.70
C TRP A 213 11.78 -2.68 10.84
N ARG A 214 13.02 -3.17 10.98
CA ARG A 214 13.37 -4.05 12.10
C ARG A 214 13.19 -3.36 13.45
N LEU A 215 13.61 -2.10 13.57
CA LEU A 215 13.48 -1.33 14.81
C LEU A 215 12.01 -0.94 15.07
N SER A 216 11.28 -0.47 14.07
CA SER A 216 9.93 0.08 14.29
C SER A 216 8.82 -0.97 14.31
N MET A 217 9.04 -2.15 13.68
CA MET A 217 8.00 -3.17 13.52
C MET A 217 8.43 -4.55 14.01
N LYS A 218 9.52 -5.12 13.47
CA LYS A 218 9.90 -6.51 13.75
C LYS A 218 10.19 -6.77 15.22
N TYR A 219 11.03 -5.95 15.86
CA TYR A 219 11.39 -6.16 17.27
C TYR A 219 10.23 -5.91 18.22
N PRO A 220 9.42 -4.83 18.11
CA PRO A 220 8.21 -4.65 18.90
C PRO A 220 7.22 -5.82 18.79
N ILE A 221 6.98 -6.34 17.58
CA ILE A 221 6.11 -7.49 17.38
C ILE A 221 6.69 -8.73 18.06
N LYS A 222 7.99 -9.01 17.90
CA LYS A 222 8.66 -10.13 18.60
C LYS A 222 8.56 -10.00 20.12
N MET A 223 8.75 -8.81 20.68
CA MET A 223 8.60 -8.57 22.11
C MET A 223 7.19 -8.89 22.60
N LEU A 224 6.16 -8.43 21.89
CA LEU A 224 4.76 -8.72 22.23
C LEU A 224 4.40 -10.21 22.09
N ASN A 225 5.02 -10.92 21.15
CA ASN A 225 4.84 -12.36 20.98
C ASN A 225 5.44 -13.17 22.15
N ILE A 226 6.48 -12.65 22.81
CA ILE A 226 7.06 -13.27 24.00
C ILE A 226 6.14 -13.04 25.21
N SER A 227 5.69 -11.81 25.43
CA SER A 227 4.79 -11.46 26.52
C SER A 227 4.07 -10.15 26.28
N TYR A 228 2.75 -10.12 26.57
CA TYR A 228 1.97 -8.87 26.57
C TYR A 228 2.44 -7.85 27.59
N LEU A 229 3.22 -8.25 28.62
CA LEU A 229 3.83 -7.31 29.56
C LEU A 229 4.76 -6.30 28.87
N PHE A 230 5.35 -6.66 27.72
CA PHE A 230 6.14 -5.72 26.93
C PHE A 230 5.34 -4.51 26.44
N PHE A 231 4.00 -4.56 26.45
CA PHE A 231 3.17 -3.39 26.15
C PHE A 231 3.50 -2.18 27.02
N LEU A 232 3.89 -2.43 28.29
CA LEU A 232 4.30 -1.38 29.23
C LEU A 232 5.65 -0.75 28.87
N PHE A 233 6.52 -1.49 28.20
CA PHE A 233 7.86 -1.03 27.80
C PHE A 233 7.90 -0.40 26.42
N LEU A 234 6.92 -0.66 25.53
CA LEU A 234 6.88 -0.12 24.20
C LEU A 234 6.95 1.42 24.12
N PRO A 235 6.30 2.23 25.00
CA PRO A 235 6.43 3.67 24.99
C PRO A 235 7.89 4.13 25.16
N PHE A 236 8.63 3.51 26.07
CA PHE A 236 10.05 3.82 26.31
C PHE A 236 10.92 3.36 25.14
N TYR A 237 10.63 2.18 24.61
CA TYR A 237 11.29 1.67 23.40
C TYR A 237 11.14 2.64 22.22
N TYR A 238 9.91 3.07 21.94
CA TYR A 238 9.64 3.99 20.82
C TYR A 238 10.19 5.40 21.06
N LEU A 239 10.28 5.84 22.30
CA LEU A 239 10.92 7.12 22.63
C LEU A 239 12.37 7.18 22.13
N ILE A 240 13.09 6.05 22.17
CA ILE A 240 14.48 5.93 21.75
C ILE A 240 14.60 5.59 20.27
N PHE A 241 13.90 4.54 19.83
CA PHE A 241 14.12 3.96 18.49
C PHE A 241 13.28 4.59 17.40
N PHE A 242 12.18 5.26 17.74
CA PHE A 242 11.36 5.91 16.73
C PHE A 242 12.05 7.09 16.03
N PRO A 243 12.72 8.02 16.71
CA PRO A 243 13.50 9.07 16.05
C PRO A 243 14.59 8.51 15.11
N VAL A 244 15.28 7.43 15.53
CA VAL A 244 16.27 6.74 14.68
C VAL A 244 15.60 6.15 13.44
N SER A 245 14.45 5.49 13.60
CA SER A 245 13.69 4.94 12.48
C SER A 245 13.24 6.02 11.50
N VAL A 246 12.80 7.18 11.99
CA VAL A 246 12.40 8.32 11.14
C VAL A 246 13.60 8.82 10.32
N ILE A 247 14.76 8.96 10.93
CA ILE A 247 15.99 9.38 10.22
C ILE A 247 16.36 8.35 9.14
N LEU A 248 16.33 7.07 9.47
CA LEU A 248 16.59 5.99 8.52
C LEU A 248 15.57 5.96 7.37
N ASN A 249 14.29 6.23 7.64
CA ASN A 249 13.25 6.34 6.63
C ASN A 249 13.50 7.53 5.67
N ILE A 250 13.99 8.66 6.20
CA ILE A 250 14.38 9.82 5.38
C ILE A 250 15.53 9.44 4.45
N PHE A 251 16.56 8.76 4.97
CA PHE A 251 17.66 8.29 4.14
C PHE A 251 17.19 7.31 3.06
N ASP A 252 16.34 6.35 3.42
CA ASP A 252 15.79 5.40 2.45
C ASP A 252 15.01 6.11 1.33
N LEU A 253 14.23 7.13 1.69
CA LEU A 253 13.43 7.90 0.73
C LEU A 253 14.27 8.75 -0.25
N ILE A 254 15.46 9.17 0.16
CA ILE A 254 16.35 10.06 -0.62
C ILE A 254 17.30 9.24 -1.49
N LEU A 255 17.84 8.15 -0.94
CA LEU A 255 18.81 7.31 -1.64
C LEU A 255 18.15 6.45 -2.72
N SER A 256 18.92 6.18 -3.77
CA SER A 256 18.56 5.15 -4.75
C SER A 256 19.15 3.80 -4.31
N HIS A 257 18.35 2.74 -4.42
CA HIS A 257 18.74 1.43 -3.96
C HIS A 257 18.97 0.47 -5.12
N LYS A 258 20.10 -0.26 -5.12
CA LYS A 258 20.36 -1.36 -6.06
C LYS A 258 19.61 -2.63 -5.68
N THR A 259 19.17 -2.74 -4.43
CA THR A 259 18.38 -3.85 -3.88
C THR A 259 17.57 -3.35 -2.70
N GLY A 260 16.42 -3.95 -2.44
CA GLY A 260 15.53 -3.61 -1.35
C GLY A 260 14.37 -4.59 -1.27
N THR A 261 13.69 -4.64 -0.13
CA THR A 261 12.63 -5.63 0.12
C THR A 261 11.26 -5.22 -0.41
N GLY A 262 11.12 -4.02 -0.95
CA GLY A 262 9.92 -3.53 -1.62
C GLY A 262 10.22 -2.98 -3.00
N LEU A 263 9.21 -2.86 -3.83
CA LEU A 263 9.22 -2.21 -5.13
C LEU A 263 8.18 -1.09 -5.19
N LEU A 264 8.56 0.00 -5.83
CA LEU A 264 7.64 1.03 -6.29
C LEU A 264 7.73 1.12 -7.80
N VAL A 265 6.60 0.92 -8.48
CA VAL A 265 6.53 0.86 -9.93
C VAL A 265 5.58 1.94 -10.44
N THR A 266 6.04 2.72 -11.39
CA THR A 266 5.22 3.70 -12.13
C THR A 266 5.20 3.29 -13.59
N ALA A 267 4.02 3.00 -14.14
CA ALA A 267 3.85 2.66 -15.54
C ALA A 267 2.90 3.65 -16.25
N ARG A 268 3.13 3.92 -17.51
CA ARG A 268 2.31 4.82 -18.34
C ARG A 268 1.71 4.09 -19.54
N LYS A 269 0.45 4.36 -19.78
CA LYS A 269 -0.25 3.89 -20.98
C LYS A 269 0.19 4.65 -22.23
#